data_d048a7115ce7699a6cff76bb7889f6bf
#
_entry.id   d048a7115ce7699a6cff76bb7889f6bf
#
_cell.length_a   1.000
_cell.length_b   1.000
_cell.length_c   1.000
_cell.angle_alpha   90.00
_cell.angle_beta   90.00
_cell.angle_gamma   90.00
#
_symmetry.space_group_name_H-M   'P 1'
#
loop_
_entity.id
_entity.type
_entity.pdbx_description
1 polymer ?
#
loop_
_entity_poly.entity_id
_entity_poly.type
_entity_poly.pdbx_seq_one_letter_code
_entity_poly.pdbx_strand_id
1 'polypeptide(L)'
;AALVASVTVTTSCSRFEEMNINRNAVQNTTATTFVQPTVFNYEYRMINRSFTLTSQLMQYTVGHQQNADKISNYRIQNSVAAGYWNDFYSVGGNAQAMLEQAKKDKNDAALAVASIIKVIAMSTLTDAYGDVPYFEALQGYTSGGTEFTPRYDSQKEIYRDMFRLLEEANTLLAQSKENFDASE
;
A
#
# COMPACT_ATOMS: atom_id res chain seq x y z
N ALA A 1 -1.87 61.54 36.95
CA ALA A 1 -1.30 60.21 37.09
C ALA A 1 -1.81 59.35 35.92
N ALA A 2 -0.96 59.08 34.90
CA ALA A 2 -1.32 58.20 33.80
C ALA A 2 -0.77 56.81 34.10
N LEU A 3 -1.65 55.81 34.19
CA LEU A 3 -1.28 54.41 34.32
C LEU A 3 -0.89 53.86 32.95
N VAL A 4 0.39 53.55 32.73
CA VAL A 4 0.86 52.81 31.56
C VAL A 4 0.72 51.32 31.87
N ALA A 5 -0.28 50.70 31.24
CA ALA A 5 -0.44 49.21 31.28
C ALA A 5 0.53 48.60 30.28
N SER A 6 1.62 48.01 30.71
CA SER A 6 2.53 47.20 29.91
C SER A 6 1.88 45.85 29.57
N VAL A 7 1.51 45.69 28.32
CA VAL A 7 1.06 44.40 27.76
C VAL A 7 2.32 43.54 27.53
N THR A 8 2.60 42.63 28.43
CA THR A 8 3.60 41.58 28.19
C THR A 8 3.01 40.54 27.24
N VAL A 9 3.39 40.61 25.97
CA VAL A 9 3.09 39.59 24.98
C VAL A 9 3.94 38.38 25.30
N THR A 10 3.32 37.35 25.88
CA THR A 10 3.98 36.07 26.16
C THR A 10 4.18 35.33 24.83
N THR A 11 5.39 35.35 24.30
CA THR A 11 5.83 34.54 23.17
C THR A 11 5.98 33.06 23.58
N SER A 12 4.88 32.45 24.02
CA SER A 12 4.89 31.03 24.48
C SER A 12 4.69 30.00 23.36
N CYS A 13 4.37 30.46 22.14
CA CYS A 13 3.99 29.51 21.05
C CYS A 13 5.12 29.10 20.09
N SER A 14 6.31 29.72 20.15
CA SER A 14 7.39 29.42 19.19
C SER A 14 8.06 28.05 19.40
N ARG A 15 7.92 27.45 20.59
CA ARG A 15 8.46 26.12 20.89
C ARG A 15 7.48 24.95 20.65
N PHE A 16 6.22 25.25 20.39
CA PHE A 16 5.21 24.20 20.22
C PHE A 16 5.44 23.42 18.92
N GLU A 17 5.85 24.07 17.86
CA GLU A 17 6.18 23.41 16.59
C GLU A 17 7.43 22.51 16.73
N GLU A 18 8.47 22.98 17.45
CA GLU A 18 9.67 22.17 17.71
C GLU A 18 9.39 20.94 18.60
N MET A 19 8.50 21.07 19.59
CA MET A 19 8.12 19.94 20.45
C MET A 19 7.22 18.93 19.74
N ASN A 20 6.49 19.35 18.73
CA ASN A 20 5.57 18.49 17.97
C ASN A 20 6.27 17.75 16.81
N ILE A 21 7.54 18.05 16.54
CA ILE A 21 8.35 17.27 15.60
C ILE A 21 8.69 15.94 16.27
N ASN A 22 8.08 14.87 15.80
CA ASN A 22 8.45 13.52 16.23
C ASN A 22 9.87 13.20 15.72
N ARG A 23 10.86 13.37 16.58
CA ARG A 23 12.28 13.10 16.25
C ARG A 23 12.57 11.63 15.94
N ASN A 24 11.65 10.73 16.31
CA ASN A 24 11.72 9.31 15.98
C ASN A 24 11.00 8.97 14.67
N ALA A 25 10.30 9.91 14.06
CA ALA A 25 9.77 9.73 12.72
C ALA A 25 10.91 9.88 11.72
N VAL A 26 11.02 8.92 10.82
CA VAL A 26 11.98 8.98 9.70
C VAL A 26 11.61 10.18 8.82
N GLN A 27 12.39 11.26 8.92
CA GLN A 27 12.08 12.53 8.24
C GLN A 27 12.49 12.53 6.76
N ASN A 28 13.40 11.66 6.36
CA ASN A 28 13.88 11.52 4.98
C ASN A 28 13.85 10.04 4.59
N THR A 29 12.68 9.58 4.16
CA THR A 29 12.51 8.23 3.66
C THR A 29 12.72 8.24 2.15
N THR A 30 13.67 7.46 1.65
CA THR A 30 13.84 7.20 0.23
C THR A 30 12.87 6.12 -0.24
N ALA A 31 12.54 6.12 -1.53
CA ALA A 31 11.64 5.11 -2.10
C ALA A 31 12.15 3.67 -1.86
N THR A 32 13.45 3.45 -1.85
CA THR A 32 14.10 2.15 -1.60
C THR A 32 13.78 1.59 -0.22
N THR A 33 13.64 2.45 0.79
CA THR A 33 13.29 2.03 2.16
C THR A 33 11.92 1.34 2.24
N PHE A 34 11.02 1.62 1.30
CA PHE A 34 9.68 0.99 1.26
C PHE A 34 9.68 -0.41 0.64
N VAL A 35 10.70 -0.79 -0.13
CA VAL A 35 10.72 -2.06 -0.90
C VAL A 35 10.61 -3.26 0.03
N GLN A 36 11.57 -3.41 0.93
CA GLN A 36 11.65 -4.57 1.81
C GLN A 36 10.38 -4.77 2.66
N PRO A 37 9.87 -3.77 3.39
CA PRO A 37 8.66 -3.96 4.19
C PRO A 37 7.42 -4.21 3.34
N THR A 38 7.33 -3.65 2.12
CA THR A 38 6.18 -3.87 1.23
C THR A 38 6.19 -5.27 0.65
N VAL A 39 7.33 -5.76 0.17
CA VAL A 39 7.49 -7.13 -0.33
C VAL A 39 7.25 -8.14 0.79
N PHE A 40 7.85 -7.95 1.95
CA PHE A 40 7.64 -8.83 3.10
C PHE A 40 6.15 -8.88 3.52
N ASN A 41 5.48 -7.73 3.54
CA ASN A 41 4.06 -7.65 3.88
C ASN A 41 3.19 -8.40 2.85
N TYR A 42 3.50 -8.25 1.55
CA TYR A 42 2.84 -9.00 0.49
C TYR A 42 3.02 -10.51 0.66
N GLU A 43 4.26 -10.98 0.80
CA GLU A 43 4.57 -12.40 0.94
C GLU A 43 3.91 -13.00 2.19
N TYR A 44 4.01 -12.33 3.32
CA TYR A 44 3.36 -12.78 4.55
C TYR A 44 1.85 -12.95 4.37
N ARG A 45 1.18 -11.98 3.72
CA ARG A 45 -0.26 -12.03 3.46
C ARG A 45 -0.60 -13.13 2.46
N MET A 46 0.17 -13.29 1.39
CA MET A 46 -0.01 -14.36 0.41
C MET A 46 0.11 -15.75 1.05
N ILE A 47 1.16 -15.97 1.83
CA ILE A 47 1.36 -17.25 2.54
C ILE A 47 0.19 -17.50 3.51
N ASN A 48 -0.16 -16.50 4.31
CA ASN A 48 -1.27 -16.64 5.27
C ASN A 48 -2.59 -16.97 4.55
N ARG A 49 -2.92 -16.26 3.46
CA ARG A 49 -4.14 -16.53 2.68
C ARG A 49 -4.09 -17.85 1.92
N SER A 50 -2.92 -18.27 1.49
CA SER A 50 -2.73 -19.60 0.89
C SER A 50 -3.08 -20.71 1.88
N PHE A 51 -2.63 -20.61 3.12
CA PHE A 51 -2.97 -21.60 4.16
C PHE A 51 -4.41 -21.50 4.65
N THR A 52 -4.91 -20.29 4.88
CA THR A 52 -6.21 -20.09 5.53
C THR A 52 -7.38 -20.11 4.56
N LEU A 53 -7.16 -19.88 3.27
CA LEU A 53 -8.22 -19.82 2.26
C LEU A 53 -7.99 -20.83 1.12
N THR A 54 -6.98 -20.59 0.26
CA THR A 54 -6.89 -21.33 -1.00
C THR A 54 -6.56 -22.80 -0.84
N SER A 55 -5.65 -23.17 0.07
CA SER A 55 -5.34 -24.60 0.31
C SER A 55 -6.50 -25.38 0.89
N GLN A 56 -7.36 -24.72 1.67
CA GLN A 56 -8.58 -25.35 2.20
C GLN A 56 -9.68 -25.48 1.13
N LEU A 57 -9.84 -24.46 0.26
CA LEU A 57 -10.77 -24.55 -0.88
C LEU A 57 -10.35 -25.63 -1.88
N MET A 58 -9.04 -25.77 -2.11
CA MET A 58 -8.47 -26.79 -3.00
C MET A 58 -8.35 -28.17 -2.32
N GLN A 59 -8.82 -28.30 -1.07
CA GLN A 59 -8.79 -29.55 -0.28
C GLN A 59 -7.37 -30.11 -0.04
N TYR A 60 -6.33 -29.29 -0.12
CA TYR A 60 -4.96 -29.68 0.26
C TYR A 60 -4.78 -29.75 1.77
N THR A 61 -5.51 -28.91 2.50
CA THR A 61 -5.51 -28.90 3.97
C THR A 61 -6.93 -28.88 4.51
N VAL A 62 -7.12 -29.49 5.67
CA VAL A 62 -8.41 -29.49 6.39
C VAL A 62 -8.20 -28.95 7.78
N GLY A 63 -9.03 -28.02 8.21
CA GLY A 63 -8.98 -27.50 9.56
C GLY A 63 -9.32 -28.59 10.59
N HIS A 64 -8.50 -28.73 11.63
CA HIS A 64 -8.65 -29.76 12.66
C HIS A 64 -9.97 -29.65 13.47
N GLN A 65 -10.50 -28.44 13.64
CA GLN A 65 -11.74 -28.24 14.38
C GLN A 65 -12.98 -28.54 13.53
N GLN A 66 -13.93 -29.26 14.08
CA GLN A 66 -15.18 -29.67 13.40
C GLN A 66 -16.26 -28.57 13.49
N ASN A 67 -16.06 -27.40 12.91
CA ASN A 67 -17.09 -26.39 12.81
C ASN A 67 -17.77 -26.46 11.44
N ALA A 68 -19.09 -26.32 11.40
CA ALA A 68 -19.89 -26.35 10.17
C ALA A 68 -19.54 -25.22 9.18
N ASP A 69 -18.92 -24.15 9.66
CA ASP A 69 -18.58 -22.94 8.91
C ASP A 69 -17.11 -22.91 8.45
N LYS A 70 -16.60 -24.05 7.98
CA LYS A 70 -15.21 -24.14 7.50
C LYS A 70 -15.11 -23.84 6.01
N ILE A 71 -14.03 -23.15 5.64
CA ILE A 71 -13.64 -22.91 4.24
C ILE A 71 -13.49 -24.24 3.50
N SER A 72 -12.95 -25.29 4.15
CA SER A 72 -12.87 -26.64 3.61
C SER A 72 -14.23 -27.26 3.26
N ASN A 73 -15.34 -26.74 3.78
CA ASN A 73 -16.70 -27.08 3.41
C ASN A 73 -17.29 -26.12 2.37
N TYR A 74 -16.45 -25.35 1.68
CA TYR A 74 -16.83 -24.33 0.69
C TYR A 74 -17.73 -23.21 1.26
N ARG A 75 -17.64 -22.98 2.57
CA ARG A 75 -18.34 -21.86 3.23
C ARG A 75 -17.36 -20.71 3.48
N ILE A 76 -17.39 -19.73 2.58
CA ILE A 76 -16.60 -18.51 2.71
C ILE A 76 -17.42 -17.48 3.47
N GLN A 77 -16.98 -17.11 4.67
CA GLN A 77 -17.62 -16.08 5.47
C GLN A 77 -17.21 -14.68 4.97
N ASN A 78 -18.09 -13.69 5.15
CA ASN A 78 -17.82 -12.30 4.78
C ASN A 78 -16.54 -11.74 5.42
N SER A 79 -16.20 -12.17 6.63
CA SER A 79 -14.97 -11.77 7.33
C SER A 79 -13.71 -12.23 6.60
N VAL A 80 -13.74 -13.40 5.96
CA VAL A 80 -12.63 -13.93 5.18
C VAL A 80 -12.43 -13.11 3.91
N ALA A 81 -13.53 -12.82 3.20
CA ALA A 81 -13.50 -11.95 2.02
C ALA A 81 -13.02 -10.54 2.38
N ALA A 82 -13.61 -9.91 3.40
CA ALA A 82 -13.17 -8.59 3.86
C ALA A 82 -11.69 -8.56 4.26
N GLY A 83 -11.20 -9.63 4.88
CA GLY A 83 -9.79 -9.77 5.24
C GLY A 83 -8.88 -9.81 4.02
N TYR A 84 -9.25 -10.56 2.99
CA TYR A 84 -8.49 -10.64 1.74
C TYR A 84 -8.45 -9.26 1.04
N TRP A 85 -9.58 -8.58 0.95
CA TRP A 85 -9.69 -7.23 0.42
C TRP A 85 -8.75 -6.24 1.14
N ASN A 86 -8.85 -6.18 2.46
CA ASN A 86 -8.05 -5.26 3.27
C ASN A 86 -6.55 -5.51 3.15
N ASP A 87 -6.14 -6.79 3.10
CA ASP A 87 -4.75 -7.19 2.99
C ASP A 87 -4.11 -6.64 1.70
N PHE A 88 -4.75 -6.85 0.55
CA PHE A 88 -4.16 -6.46 -0.73
C PHE A 88 -4.31 -4.98 -1.05
N TYR A 89 -5.35 -4.31 -0.57
CA TYR A 89 -5.40 -2.85 -0.61
C TYR A 89 -4.32 -2.20 0.26
N SER A 90 -3.99 -2.79 1.41
CA SER A 90 -2.89 -2.32 2.25
C SER A 90 -1.54 -2.40 1.52
N VAL A 91 -1.28 -3.52 0.83
CA VAL A 91 -0.05 -3.67 0.01
C VAL A 91 -0.06 -2.70 -1.17
N GLY A 92 -1.19 -2.58 -1.87
CA GLY A 92 -1.35 -1.61 -2.96
C GLY A 92 -1.12 -0.17 -2.51
N GLY A 93 -1.58 0.20 -1.32
CA GLY A 93 -1.35 1.51 -0.71
C GLY A 93 0.13 1.79 -0.44
N ASN A 94 0.85 0.80 0.09
CA ASN A 94 2.29 0.91 0.30
C ASN A 94 3.05 1.05 -1.03
N ALA A 95 2.66 0.28 -2.05
CA ALA A 95 3.24 0.38 -3.38
C ALA A 95 2.97 1.76 -4.02
N GLN A 96 1.77 2.31 -3.84
CA GLN A 96 1.44 3.65 -4.31
C GLN A 96 2.26 4.73 -3.58
N ALA A 97 2.43 4.63 -2.27
CA ALA A 97 3.27 5.55 -1.50
C ALA A 97 4.73 5.49 -1.99
N MET A 98 5.24 4.29 -2.26
CA MET A 98 6.56 4.10 -2.86
C MET A 98 6.68 4.73 -4.24
N LEU A 99 5.66 4.58 -5.11
CA LEU A 99 5.59 5.23 -6.42
C LEU A 99 5.71 6.75 -6.31
N GLU A 100 4.93 7.35 -5.41
CA GLU A 100 4.95 8.80 -5.21
C GLU A 100 6.29 9.28 -4.66
N GLN A 101 6.91 8.51 -3.76
CA GLN A 101 8.23 8.84 -3.25
C GLN A 101 9.31 8.69 -4.33
N ALA A 102 9.27 7.62 -5.14
CA ALA A 102 10.23 7.41 -6.23
C ALA A 102 10.19 8.54 -7.27
N LYS A 103 9.00 9.06 -7.57
CA LYS A 103 8.84 10.25 -8.43
C LYS A 103 9.51 11.49 -7.83
N LYS A 104 9.35 11.73 -6.52
CA LYS A 104 9.99 12.85 -5.81
C LYS A 104 11.50 12.71 -5.80
N ASP A 105 11.98 11.50 -5.56
CA ASP A 105 13.40 11.16 -5.51
C ASP A 105 14.04 11.13 -6.90
N LYS A 106 13.24 11.14 -7.99
CA LYS A 106 13.66 10.96 -9.38
C LYS A 106 14.45 9.66 -9.55
N ASN A 107 14.05 8.61 -8.85
CA ASN A 107 14.67 7.30 -8.88
C ASN A 107 13.85 6.36 -9.78
N ASP A 108 14.32 6.18 -11.01
CA ASP A 108 13.63 5.39 -12.04
C ASP A 108 13.60 3.89 -11.70
N ALA A 109 14.65 3.37 -11.06
CA ALA A 109 14.69 1.97 -10.62
C ALA A 109 13.65 1.70 -9.52
N ALA A 110 13.58 2.57 -8.51
CA ALA A 110 12.57 2.47 -7.46
C ALA A 110 11.15 2.65 -8.01
N LEU A 111 10.96 3.54 -9.00
CA LEU A 111 9.67 3.74 -9.66
C LEU A 111 9.22 2.47 -10.39
N ALA A 112 10.12 1.80 -11.09
CA ALA A 112 9.83 0.55 -11.79
C ALA A 112 9.46 -0.57 -10.81
N VAL A 113 10.23 -0.74 -9.74
CA VAL A 113 9.96 -1.76 -8.70
C VAL A 113 8.62 -1.50 -8.01
N ALA A 114 8.31 -0.25 -7.67
CA ALA A 114 7.03 0.12 -7.08
C ALA A 114 5.85 -0.18 -8.01
N SER A 115 6.02 0.06 -9.32
CA SER A 115 5.02 -0.29 -10.33
C SER A 115 4.77 -1.79 -10.39
N ILE A 116 5.82 -2.60 -10.36
CA ILE A 116 5.71 -4.06 -10.35
C ILE A 116 4.97 -4.54 -9.08
N ILE A 117 5.35 -4.05 -7.90
CA ILE A 117 4.70 -4.43 -6.64
C ILE A 117 3.21 -4.03 -6.66
N LYS A 118 2.88 -2.83 -7.17
CA LYS A 118 1.49 -2.39 -7.33
C LYS A 118 0.72 -3.34 -8.24
N VAL A 119 1.29 -3.73 -9.38
CA VAL A 119 0.65 -4.68 -10.31
C VAL A 119 0.40 -6.01 -9.63
N ILE A 120 1.38 -6.56 -8.91
CA ILE A 120 1.24 -7.84 -8.20
C ILE A 120 0.10 -7.77 -7.15
N ALA A 121 0.04 -6.71 -6.35
CA ALA A 121 -0.99 -6.56 -5.34
C ALA A 121 -2.39 -6.39 -5.94
N MET A 122 -2.51 -5.54 -6.97
CA MET A 122 -3.81 -5.22 -7.57
C MET A 122 -4.32 -6.32 -8.50
N SER A 123 -3.44 -7.09 -9.16
CA SER A 123 -3.85 -8.29 -9.91
C SER A 123 -4.44 -9.34 -8.98
N THR A 124 -3.78 -9.60 -7.84
CA THR A 124 -4.29 -10.53 -6.82
C THR A 124 -5.69 -10.13 -6.34
N LEU A 125 -5.94 -8.82 -6.20
CA LEU A 125 -7.23 -8.30 -5.76
C LEU A 125 -8.30 -8.43 -6.85
N THR A 126 -8.02 -7.96 -8.06
CA THR A 126 -9.01 -8.00 -9.17
C THR A 126 -9.29 -9.43 -9.63
N ASP A 127 -8.34 -10.36 -9.50
CA ASP A 127 -8.56 -11.79 -9.79
C ASP A 127 -9.55 -12.43 -8.81
N ALA A 128 -9.55 -11.96 -7.55
CA ALA A 128 -10.47 -12.47 -6.54
C ALA A 128 -11.87 -11.85 -6.61
N TYR A 129 -11.97 -10.57 -7.01
CA TYR A 129 -13.23 -9.80 -6.90
C TYR A 129 -13.79 -9.30 -8.25
N GLY A 130 -13.02 -9.39 -9.33
CA GLY A 130 -13.39 -8.81 -10.62
C GLY A 130 -13.18 -7.30 -10.63
N ASP A 131 -14.25 -6.54 -10.83
CA ASP A 131 -14.21 -5.07 -10.81
C ASP A 131 -13.93 -4.57 -9.40
N VAL A 132 -12.96 -3.68 -9.26
CA VAL A 132 -12.53 -3.11 -7.96
C VAL A 132 -12.16 -1.64 -8.13
N PRO A 133 -12.20 -0.81 -7.08
CA PRO A 133 -11.62 0.53 -7.11
C PRO A 133 -10.11 0.49 -7.40
N TYR A 134 -9.67 1.13 -8.48
CA TYR A 134 -8.28 1.09 -8.91
C TYR A 134 -7.70 2.48 -9.22
N PHE A 135 -8.27 3.23 -10.17
CA PHE A 135 -7.69 4.49 -10.63
C PHE A 135 -7.82 5.61 -9.59
N GLU A 136 -8.94 5.68 -8.90
CA GLU A 136 -9.19 6.65 -7.83
C GLU A 136 -8.80 6.11 -6.45
N ALA A 137 -8.61 4.79 -6.34
CA ALA A 137 -8.17 4.16 -5.11
C ALA A 137 -6.71 4.48 -4.80
N LEU A 138 -6.31 4.27 -3.55
CA LEU A 138 -4.94 4.43 -3.05
C LEU A 138 -4.44 5.89 -3.08
N GLN A 139 -5.30 6.85 -3.39
CA GLN A 139 -4.99 8.28 -3.47
C GLN A 139 -5.14 9.01 -2.13
N GLY A 140 -5.62 8.34 -1.09
CA GLY A 140 -5.87 8.95 0.22
C GLY A 140 -4.64 9.61 0.84
N TYR A 141 -3.45 9.17 0.47
CA TYR A 141 -2.18 9.76 0.92
C TYR A 141 -1.83 11.06 0.20
N THR A 142 -2.23 11.18 -1.07
CA THR A 142 -1.92 12.34 -1.92
C THR A 142 -3.03 13.38 -1.93
N SER A 143 -4.29 12.95 -1.78
CA SER A 143 -5.48 13.81 -1.78
C SER A 143 -5.78 14.46 -0.43
N GLY A 144 -4.95 14.23 0.60
CA GLY A 144 -5.25 14.70 1.96
C GLY A 144 -6.48 14.06 2.58
N GLY A 145 -6.89 12.88 2.09
CA GLY A 145 -8.02 12.12 2.61
C GLY A 145 -9.39 12.64 2.17
N THR A 146 -9.49 13.38 1.07
CA THR A 146 -10.75 13.94 0.57
C THR A 146 -11.56 12.95 -0.30
N GLU A 147 -10.92 11.93 -0.88
CA GLU A 147 -11.57 10.90 -1.70
C GLU A 147 -11.81 9.63 -0.88
N PHE A 148 -13.01 9.52 -0.30
CA PHE A 148 -13.39 8.34 0.51
C PHE A 148 -14.28 7.35 -0.23
N THR A 149 -14.75 7.67 -1.43
CA THR A 149 -15.68 6.85 -2.21
C THR A 149 -15.21 6.67 -3.65
N PRO A 150 -14.08 5.97 -3.85
CA PRO A 150 -13.58 5.72 -5.20
C PRO A 150 -14.57 4.84 -5.98
N ARG A 151 -14.72 5.10 -7.27
CA ARG A 151 -15.55 4.27 -8.15
C ARG A 151 -14.93 2.90 -8.39
N TYR A 152 -15.76 1.94 -8.75
CA TYR A 152 -15.31 0.65 -9.24
C TYR A 152 -14.90 0.77 -10.72
N ASP A 153 -13.74 0.22 -11.04
CA ASP A 153 -13.20 0.16 -12.39
C ASP A 153 -13.33 -1.27 -12.93
N SER A 154 -13.53 -1.42 -14.23
CA SER A 154 -13.68 -2.75 -14.81
C SER A 154 -12.34 -3.51 -14.79
N GLN A 155 -12.39 -4.81 -14.51
CA GLN A 155 -11.19 -5.66 -14.51
C GLN A 155 -10.41 -5.53 -15.83
N LYS A 156 -11.11 -5.39 -16.95
CA LYS A 156 -10.48 -5.20 -18.27
C LYS A 156 -9.64 -3.92 -18.34
N GLU A 157 -10.12 -2.81 -17.79
CA GLU A 157 -9.39 -1.53 -17.78
C GLU A 157 -8.22 -1.59 -16.79
N ILE A 158 -8.42 -2.24 -15.65
CA ILE A 158 -7.36 -2.49 -14.67
C ILE A 158 -6.21 -3.27 -15.31
N TYR A 159 -6.50 -4.38 -16.01
CA TYR A 159 -5.46 -5.19 -16.68
C TYR A 159 -4.74 -4.42 -17.79
N ARG A 160 -5.45 -3.57 -18.54
CA ARG A 160 -4.80 -2.72 -19.54
C ARG A 160 -3.79 -1.76 -18.93
N ASP A 161 -4.14 -1.15 -17.80
CA ASP A 161 -3.22 -0.27 -17.10
C ASP A 161 -2.05 -1.02 -16.48
N MET A 162 -2.29 -2.21 -15.91
CA MET A 162 -1.23 -3.06 -15.38
C MET A 162 -0.21 -3.46 -16.45
N PHE A 163 -0.64 -3.81 -17.67
CA PHE A 163 0.28 -4.09 -18.77
C PHE A 163 1.09 -2.86 -19.17
N ARG A 164 0.45 -1.68 -19.21
CA ARG A 164 1.16 -0.43 -19.46
C ARG A 164 2.22 -0.15 -18.39
N LEU A 165 1.88 -0.31 -17.12
CA LEU A 165 2.81 -0.13 -16.00
C LEU A 165 4.00 -1.07 -16.07
N LEU A 166 3.79 -2.35 -16.44
CA LEU A 166 4.87 -3.33 -16.59
C LEU A 166 5.78 -2.98 -17.79
N GLU A 167 5.23 -2.51 -18.89
CA GLU A 167 6.02 -2.08 -20.06
C GLU A 167 6.87 -0.84 -19.73
N GLU A 168 6.29 0.13 -19.04
CA GLU A 168 7.02 1.29 -18.53
C GLU A 168 8.12 0.88 -17.54
N ALA A 169 7.81 0.00 -16.59
CA ALA A 169 8.79 -0.51 -15.63
C ALA A 169 9.95 -1.23 -16.31
N ASN A 170 9.67 -2.07 -17.31
CA ASN A 170 10.70 -2.75 -18.10
C ASN A 170 11.61 -1.74 -18.83
N THR A 171 11.04 -0.68 -19.38
CA THR A 171 11.81 0.39 -20.05
C THR A 171 12.70 1.15 -19.06
N LEU A 172 12.17 1.52 -17.89
CA LEU A 172 12.91 2.20 -16.85
C LEU A 172 14.08 1.35 -16.33
N LEU A 173 13.85 0.06 -16.07
CA LEU A 173 14.89 -0.85 -15.60
C LEU A 173 15.99 -1.06 -16.66
N ALA A 174 15.62 -1.15 -17.94
CA ALA A 174 16.59 -1.30 -19.02
C ALA A 174 17.48 -0.06 -19.19
N GLN A 175 16.99 1.12 -18.86
CA GLN A 175 17.70 2.38 -18.94
C GLN A 175 18.44 2.74 -17.64
N SER A 176 18.03 2.16 -16.52
CA SER A 176 18.62 2.43 -15.22
C SER A 176 20.05 1.88 -15.18
N LYS A 177 20.99 2.74 -14.78
CA LYS A 177 22.39 2.36 -14.50
C LYS A 177 22.59 2.04 -13.01
N GLU A 178 21.57 2.20 -12.21
CA GLU A 178 21.63 1.96 -10.78
C GLU A 178 21.47 0.46 -10.51
N ASN A 179 22.43 -0.10 -9.78
CA ASN A 179 22.24 -1.41 -9.15
C ASN A 179 21.27 -1.19 -7.98
N PHE A 180 20.11 -1.80 -8.06
CA PHE A 180 19.17 -1.82 -6.96
C PHE A 180 19.74 -2.77 -5.90
N ASP A 181 20.45 -2.23 -4.93
CA ASP A 181 20.92 -3.00 -3.78
C ASP A 181 19.79 -3.02 -2.73
N ALA A 182 19.17 -4.18 -2.59
CA ALA A 182 18.11 -4.40 -1.61
C ALA A 182 18.67 -4.61 -0.19
N SER A 183 19.97 -4.45 0.01
CA SER A 183 20.68 -4.71 1.28
C SER A 183 20.85 -3.46 2.15
N GLU A 184 20.45 -2.27 1.67
CA GLU A 184 20.49 -1.04 2.48
C GLU A 184 19.19 -0.79 3.25
#